data_fec27c86345463ba259a849fd45af70d
#
_entry.id   fec27c86345463ba259a849fd45af70d
#
_cell.length_a   1.000
_cell.length_b   1.000
_cell.length_c   1.000
_cell.angle_alpha   90.00
_cell.angle_beta   90.00
_cell.angle_gamma   90.00
#
_symmetry.space_group_name_H-M   'P 1'
#
loop_
_entity.id
_entity.type
_entity.pdbx_description
1 polymer ?
#
loop_
_entity_poly.entity_id
_entity_poly.type
_entity_poly.pdbx_seq_one_letter_code
_entity_poly.pdbx_strand_id
1 'polypeptide(L)'
;APADWVQATGDGHGPTAGGDAVVEFDGWTFVDPVSWNNTAGQARNEFTKGTGVIAVGDSDEYDDKADAKFNASLSTPAIDISGAAAGSLILTYDSSWRQEPQQGKVLVSFDGAAPVTLLELTPDTPTAYDETVALSLNNPEGAKTAVITWDHQGHNNWWWAIDNIKVAVEDGPEPPPTISIVNNGDGTATVTFEGKLQAAATVNGPWADVEGAVSPQIIPVDQAMQFGRAVK
;
A
#
# COMPACT_ATOMS: atom_id res chain seq x y z
N ALA A 1 2.59 -16.11 -12.58
CA ALA A 1 3.04 -14.73 -12.31
C ALA A 1 2.53 -13.81 -13.42
N PRO A 2 2.31 -12.51 -13.13
CA PRO A 2 2.13 -11.52 -14.18
C PRO A 2 3.36 -11.51 -15.11
N ALA A 3 3.18 -11.03 -16.34
CA ALA A 3 4.28 -10.94 -17.30
C ALA A 3 5.45 -10.11 -16.70
N ASP A 4 6.67 -10.58 -16.94
CA ASP A 4 7.92 -9.92 -16.53
C ASP A 4 8.21 -9.89 -15.01
N TRP A 5 7.37 -10.49 -14.17
CA TRP A 5 7.72 -10.73 -12.77
C TRP A 5 8.70 -11.91 -12.67
N VAL A 6 9.68 -11.77 -11.79
CA VAL A 6 10.72 -12.78 -11.60
C VAL A 6 10.51 -13.51 -10.28
N GLN A 7 10.40 -14.82 -10.35
CA GLN A 7 10.47 -15.68 -9.18
C GLN A 7 11.85 -16.32 -9.10
N ALA A 8 12.40 -16.39 -7.91
CA ALA A 8 13.59 -17.18 -7.62
C ALA A 8 13.32 -18.05 -6.40
N THR A 9 13.70 -19.30 -6.53
CA THR A 9 13.72 -20.26 -5.44
C THR A 9 15.15 -20.38 -4.96
N GLY A 10 15.36 -20.26 -3.64
CA GLY A 10 16.70 -20.33 -3.06
C GLY A 10 17.22 -21.75 -2.93
N ASP A 11 18.44 -21.89 -2.44
CA ASP A 11 19.01 -23.19 -2.12
C ASP A 11 18.13 -23.95 -1.11
N GLY A 12 17.78 -25.17 -1.43
CA GLY A 12 16.92 -26.02 -0.61
C GLY A 12 15.47 -26.11 -1.12
N HIS A 13 15.13 -25.37 -2.17
CA HIS A 13 13.90 -25.55 -2.92
C HIS A 13 13.91 -26.84 -3.75
N GLY A 14 12.76 -27.38 -3.89
CA GLY A 14 12.48 -28.57 -4.65
C GLY A 14 11.81 -29.63 -3.78
N PRO A 15 11.00 -30.51 -4.36
CA PRO A 15 10.46 -31.61 -3.61
C PRO A 15 11.63 -32.36 -2.98
N THR A 16 11.72 -32.34 -1.66
CA THR A 16 12.65 -33.18 -0.92
C THR A 16 12.47 -34.62 -1.37
N ALA A 17 13.56 -35.37 -1.44
CA ALA A 17 13.55 -36.77 -1.82
C ALA A 17 12.59 -37.53 -0.88
N GLY A 18 11.37 -37.83 -1.38
CA GLY A 18 10.30 -38.41 -0.60
C GLY A 18 8.94 -37.70 -0.72
N GLY A 19 8.89 -36.58 -1.39
CA GLY A 19 7.86 -35.81 -2.07
C GLY A 19 6.41 -35.89 -1.60
N ASP A 20 6.03 -35.11 -0.56
CA ASP A 20 4.63 -34.75 -0.32
C ASP A 20 4.42 -33.24 -0.56
N ALA A 21 5.43 -32.55 -1.12
CA ALA A 21 5.34 -31.15 -1.50
C ALA A 21 4.22 -30.95 -2.53
N VAL A 22 3.33 -30.00 -2.27
CA VAL A 22 2.34 -29.58 -3.26
C VAL A 22 3.05 -28.64 -4.25
N VAL A 23 3.37 -29.17 -5.41
CA VAL A 23 4.21 -28.50 -6.43
C VAL A 23 3.65 -27.16 -6.87
N GLU A 24 2.34 -26.98 -6.79
CA GLU A 24 1.66 -25.72 -7.06
C GLU A 24 2.09 -24.58 -6.13
N PHE A 25 2.59 -24.93 -4.94
CA PHE A 25 3.09 -23.97 -3.95
C PHE A 25 4.61 -23.94 -3.84
N ASP A 26 5.32 -24.47 -4.82
CA ASP A 26 6.77 -24.32 -4.95
C ASP A 26 7.13 -22.87 -5.33
N GLY A 27 7.44 -22.07 -4.34
CA GLY A 27 7.65 -20.64 -4.47
C GLY A 27 6.36 -19.81 -4.35
N TRP A 28 6.38 -18.61 -4.90
CA TRP A 28 5.22 -17.72 -4.91
C TRP A 28 4.18 -18.20 -5.93
N THR A 29 3.00 -18.51 -5.46
CA THR A 29 1.88 -19.00 -6.27
C THR A 29 0.89 -17.87 -6.53
N PHE A 30 0.35 -17.83 -7.76
CA PHE A 30 -0.68 -16.87 -8.15
C PHE A 30 -2.01 -17.61 -8.23
N VAL A 31 -2.92 -17.28 -7.30
CA VAL A 31 -4.13 -18.05 -7.06
C VAL A 31 -5.32 -17.15 -6.74
N ASP A 32 -6.51 -17.62 -7.06
CA ASP A 32 -7.76 -17.03 -6.59
C ASP A 32 -7.90 -17.24 -5.07
N PRO A 33 -8.26 -16.21 -4.27
CA PRO A 33 -8.34 -16.33 -2.81
C PRO A 33 -9.31 -17.41 -2.32
N VAL A 34 -10.42 -17.61 -3.02
CA VAL A 34 -11.40 -18.64 -2.66
C VAL A 34 -10.82 -20.03 -2.91
N SER A 35 -10.13 -20.21 -4.03
CA SER A 35 -9.43 -21.45 -4.36
C SER A 35 -8.34 -21.77 -3.34
N TRP A 36 -7.56 -20.77 -2.95
CA TRP A 36 -6.54 -20.91 -1.92
C TRP A 36 -7.14 -21.25 -0.54
N ASN A 37 -8.22 -20.60 -0.13
CA ASN A 37 -8.90 -20.94 1.12
C ASN A 37 -9.45 -22.36 1.10
N ASN A 38 -9.88 -22.85 -0.05
CA ASN A 38 -10.44 -24.20 -0.17
C ASN A 38 -9.40 -25.33 -0.08
N THR A 39 -8.10 -25.04 -0.15
CA THR A 39 -7.05 -26.06 0.06
C THR A 39 -7.06 -26.55 1.50
N ALA A 40 -7.03 -25.67 2.49
CA ALA A 40 -6.99 -26.06 3.89
C ALA A 40 -7.80 -25.14 4.84
N GLY A 41 -8.37 -24.05 4.38
CA GLY A 41 -9.07 -23.06 5.22
C GLY A 41 -8.10 -22.23 6.08
N GLN A 42 -7.97 -22.55 7.35
CA GLN A 42 -6.95 -22.03 8.28
C GLN A 42 -6.94 -20.49 8.43
N ALA A 43 -8.08 -19.81 8.27
CA ALA A 43 -8.26 -18.37 8.27
C ALA A 43 -7.72 -17.63 7.01
N ARG A 44 -7.44 -18.32 5.92
CA ARG A 44 -7.05 -17.70 4.63
C ARG A 44 -8.12 -16.76 4.09
N ASN A 45 -9.39 -17.03 4.38
CA ASN A 45 -10.54 -16.18 4.03
C ASN A 45 -10.57 -14.84 4.79
N GLU A 46 -9.71 -14.65 5.79
CA GLU A 46 -9.59 -13.36 6.49
C GLU A 46 -8.79 -12.32 5.68
N PHE A 47 -8.11 -12.71 4.62
CA PHE A 47 -7.51 -11.77 3.66
C PHE A 47 -8.58 -11.20 2.73
N THR A 48 -9.41 -10.29 3.26
CA THR A 48 -10.57 -9.74 2.55
C THR A 48 -10.21 -8.67 1.51
N LYS A 49 -9.03 -8.08 1.62
CA LYS A 49 -8.48 -7.12 0.65
C LYS A 49 -7.91 -7.79 -0.60
N GLY A 50 -7.52 -9.05 -0.50
CA GLY A 50 -7.07 -9.83 -1.65
C GLY A 50 -8.22 -10.15 -2.60
N THR A 51 -8.11 -9.76 -3.87
CA THR A 51 -9.17 -9.92 -4.87
C THR A 51 -8.64 -10.40 -6.22
N GLY A 52 -9.45 -11.17 -6.94
CA GLY A 52 -9.05 -11.68 -8.25
C GLY A 52 -7.92 -12.71 -8.13
N VAL A 53 -6.70 -12.35 -8.48
CA VAL A 53 -5.52 -13.22 -8.39
C VAL A 53 -4.52 -12.58 -7.45
N ILE A 54 -4.27 -13.23 -6.32
CA ILE A 54 -3.28 -12.82 -5.31
C ILE A 54 -1.97 -13.58 -5.46
N ALA A 55 -0.88 -13.06 -4.93
CA ALA A 55 0.38 -13.77 -4.81
C ALA A 55 0.54 -14.33 -3.40
N VAL A 56 0.85 -15.61 -3.28
CA VAL A 56 0.98 -16.31 -2.01
C VAL A 56 2.29 -17.10 -1.96
N GLY A 57 3.09 -16.84 -0.94
CA GLY A 57 4.15 -17.73 -0.49
C GLY A 57 3.58 -18.59 0.66
N ASP A 58 3.33 -19.86 0.41
CA ASP A 58 2.67 -20.75 1.37
C ASP A 58 3.56 -21.95 1.69
N SER A 59 4.31 -21.82 2.78
CA SER A 59 5.22 -22.87 3.22
C SER A 59 4.52 -24.04 3.88
N ASP A 60 3.28 -23.85 4.34
CA ASP A 60 2.42 -24.91 4.89
C ASP A 60 1.93 -25.85 3.78
N GLU A 61 1.37 -25.29 2.72
CA GLU A 61 0.90 -26.09 1.57
C GLU A 61 2.04 -26.68 0.75
N TYR A 62 3.20 -26.01 0.72
CA TYR A 62 4.34 -26.53 -0.02
C TYR A 62 4.87 -27.80 0.60
N ASP A 63 4.94 -27.87 1.93
CA ASP A 63 5.60 -28.98 2.58
C ASP A 63 5.18 -29.24 4.02
N ASP A 64 4.43 -30.30 4.19
CA ASP A 64 4.06 -30.88 5.49
C ASP A 64 5.22 -31.64 6.17
N LYS A 65 6.43 -31.65 5.61
CA LYS A 65 7.55 -32.43 6.13
C LYS A 65 8.57 -31.59 6.88
N ALA A 66 9.10 -32.20 7.93
CA ALA A 66 10.00 -31.59 8.89
C ALA A 66 11.34 -31.11 8.34
N ASP A 67 11.73 -31.41 7.13
CA ASP A 67 13.03 -31.14 6.52
C ASP A 67 13.00 -30.33 5.21
N ALA A 68 11.82 -30.01 4.69
CA ALA A 68 11.70 -29.16 3.54
C ALA A 68 11.81 -27.68 3.93
N LYS A 69 12.33 -26.90 3.03
CA LYS A 69 12.54 -25.48 3.23
C LYS A 69 11.86 -24.70 2.12
N PHE A 70 10.93 -23.86 2.52
CA PHE A 70 10.42 -22.82 1.65
C PHE A 70 11.39 -21.64 1.68
N ASN A 71 11.97 -21.28 0.54
CA ASN A 71 12.84 -20.14 0.39
C ASN A 71 12.63 -19.53 -1.00
N ALA A 72 11.78 -18.54 -1.10
CA ALA A 72 11.34 -18.00 -2.37
C ALA A 72 11.27 -16.48 -2.37
N SER A 73 11.68 -15.87 -3.48
CA SER A 73 11.50 -14.46 -3.71
C SER A 73 10.65 -14.18 -4.94
N LEU A 74 9.87 -13.11 -4.87
CA LEU A 74 9.07 -12.57 -5.94
C LEU A 74 9.47 -11.12 -6.19
N SER A 75 9.94 -10.82 -7.40
CA SER A 75 10.39 -9.48 -7.77
C SER A 75 9.53 -8.89 -8.87
N THR A 76 9.25 -7.59 -8.76
CA THR A 76 8.62 -6.82 -9.83
C THR A 76 9.54 -6.74 -11.04
N PRO A 77 9.02 -6.48 -12.26
CA PRO A 77 9.83 -5.89 -13.31
C PRO A 77 10.44 -4.56 -12.85
N ALA A 78 11.43 -4.07 -13.60
CA ALA A 78 11.98 -2.74 -13.34
C ALA A 78 10.90 -1.68 -13.53
N ILE A 79 10.58 -0.98 -12.47
CA ILE A 79 9.60 0.12 -12.44
C ILE A 79 10.33 1.39 -12.85
N ASP A 80 9.84 2.09 -13.88
CA ASP A 80 10.37 3.42 -14.23
C ASP A 80 9.96 4.44 -13.16
N ILE A 81 10.96 5.01 -12.50
CA ILE A 81 10.82 6.06 -11.49
C ILE A 81 11.51 7.36 -11.92
N SER A 82 11.83 7.48 -13.21
CA SER A 82 12.49 8.67 -13.76
C SER A 82 11.68 9.93 -13.48
N GLY A 83 12.32 10.92 -12.88
CA GLY A 83 11.69 12.20 -12.55
C GLY A 83 11.01 12.24 -11.18
N ALA A 84 10.96 11.14 -10.43
CA ALA A 84 10.54 11.19 -9.04
C ALA A 84 11.56 11.96 -8.17
N ALA A 85 11.09 12.85 -7.33
CA ALA A 85 11.95 13.54 -6.37
C ALA A 85 12.57 12.55 -5.38
N ALA A 86 13.77 12.83 -4.89
CA ALA A 86 14.42 11.98 -3.89
C ALA A 86 13.52 11.77 -2.66
N GLY A 87 13.38 10.53 -2.23
CA GLY A 87 12.59 10.15 -1.05
C GLY A 87 11.08 10.34 -1.18
N SER A 88 10.55 10.59 -2.39
CA SER A 88 9.12 10.87 -2.58
C SER A 88 8.27 9.64 -2.86
N LEU A 89 8.86 8.48 -3.05
CA LEU A 89 8.11 7.28 -3.45
C LEU A 89 7.71 6.43 -2.26
N ILE A 90 6.45 5.99 -2.28
CA ILE A 90 5.89 5.02 -1.33
C ILE A 90 5.46 3.76 -2.09
N LEU A 91 5.83 2.61 -1.53
CA LEU A 91 5.26 1.31 -1.84
C LEU A 91 4.05 1.10 -0.93
N THR A 92 2.89 0.80 -1.50
CA THR A 92 1.74 0.27 -0.76
C THR A 92 1.35 -1.09 -1.32
N TYR A 93 0.91 -1.98 -0.45
CA TYR A 93 0.35 -3.28 -0.85
C TYR A 93 -0.54 -3.81 0.29
N ASP A 94 -1.48 -4.67 -0.05
CA ASP A 94 -2.26 -5.39 0.95
C ASP A 94 -1.56 -6.69 1.30
N SER A 95 -1.59 -7.08 2.56
CA SER A 95 -0.80 -8.17 3.13
C SER A 95 -1.63 -9.03 4.08
N SER A 96 -1.44 -10.35 3.98
CA SER A 96 -1.88 -11.32 4.97
C SER A 96 -0.66 -12.10 5.45
N TRP A 97 -0.28 -11.86 6.68
CA TRP A 97 0.83 -12.53 7.37
C TRP A 97 0.32 -13.33 8.55
N ARG A 98 0.76 -14.56 8.66
CA ARG A 98 0.48 -15.39 9.83
C ARG A 98 1.77 -15.69 10.58
N GLN A 99 1.78 -15.34 11.88
CA GLN A 99 2.94 -15.53 12.74
C GLN A 99 3.27 -17.01 12.93
N GLU A 100 4.52 -17.36 12.68
CA GLU A 100 5.11 -18.68 12.88
C GLU A 100 6.66 -18.51 12.84
N PRO A 101 7.46 -19.54 13.13
CA PRO A 101 8.90 -19.50 12.90
C PRO A 101 9.29 -19.38 11.42
N GLN A 102 8.83 -18.36 10.76
CA GLN A 102 9.08 -18.00 9.36
C GLN A 102 9.57 -16.55 9.27
N GLN A 103 10.12 -16.17 8.14
CA GLN A 103 10.67 -14.84 7.90
C GLN A 103 10.17 -14.29 6.57
N GLY A 104 9.92 -12.99 6.54
CA GLY A 104 9.61 -12.26 5.33
C GLY A 104 10.41 -10.99 5.22
N LYS A 105 10.81 -10.59 4.02
CA LYS A 105 11.47 -9.31 3.77
C LYS A 105 10.87 -8.63 2.55
N VAL A 106 10.75 -7.31 2.65
CA VAL A 106 10.55 -6.46 1.48
C VAL A 106 11.84 -5.70 1.23
N LEU A 107 12.34 -5.83 0.02
CA LEU A 107 13.59 -5.19 -0.39
C LEU A 107 13.33 -4.28 -1.60
N VAL A 108 14.16 -3.27 -1.77
CA VAL A 108 14.20 -2.43 -2.97
C VAL A 108 15.62 -2.34 -3.52
N SER A 109 15.76 -2.44 -4.83
CA SER A 109 17.00 -2.15 -5.57
C SER A 109 16.74 -1.01 -6.53
N PHE A 110 17.65 -0.02 -6.56
CA PHE A 110 17.61 1.10 -7.50
C PHE A 110 18.72 0.95 -8.53
N ASP A 111 18.40 1.10 -9.81
CA ASP A 111 19.34 1.06 -10.93
C ASP A 111 20.29 -0.17 -10.91
N GLY A 112 19.78 -1.30 -10.44
CA GLY A 112 20.55 -2.56 -10.31
C GLY A 112 21.58 -2.57 -9.17
N ALA A 113 21.55 -1.62 -8.26
CA ALA A 113 22.38 -1.62 -7.05
C ALA A 113 21.99 -2.76 -6.09
N ALA A 114 22.82 -3.02 -5.09
CA ALA A 114 22.50 -3.99 -4.05
C ALA A 114 21.16 -3.62 -3.35
N PRO A 115 20.27 -4.60 -3.12
CA PRO A 115 18.98 -4.33 -2.51
C PRO A 115 19.11 -3.87 -1.05
N VAL A 116 18.17 -2.99 -0.65
CA VAL A 116 18.03 -2.48 0.71
C VAL A 116 16.74 -3.03 1.30
N THR A 117 16.77 -3.48 2.55
CA THR A 117 15.59 -3.97 3.27
C THR A 117 14.73 -2.79 3.72
N LEU A 118 13.45 -2.83 3.36
CA LEU A 118 12.42 -1.87 3.77
C LEU A 118 11.59 -2.37 4.95
N LEU A 119 11.32 -3.67 4.97
CA LEU A 119 10.53 -4.35 6.02
C LEU A 119 11.16 -5.71 6.29
N GLU A 120 11.16 -6.11 7.55
CA GLU A 120 11.50 -7.46 7.98
C GLU A 120 10.40 -8.01 8.88
N LEU A 121 9.81 -9.11 8.48
CA LEU A 121 8.86 -9.91 9.26
C LEU A 121 9.66 -11.05 9.91
N THR A 122 9.50 -11.21 11.20
CA THR A 122 10.24 -12.19 12.01
C THR A 122 9.27 -13.15 12.71
N PRO A 123 9.76 -14.23 13.34
CA PRO A 123 8.91 -15.10 14.16
C PRO A 123 8.11 -14.38 15.24
N ASP A 124 8.56 -13.19 15.67
CA ASP A 124 7.87 -12.37 16.68
C ASP A 124 6.87 -11.37 16.07
N THR A 125 6.84 -11.23 14.74
CA THR A 125 5.88 -10.34 14.07
C THR A 125 4.47 -10.86 14.23
N PRO A 126 3.55 -10.10 14.86
CA PRO A 126 2.19 -10.57 15.10
C PRO A 126 1.44 -10.90 13.80
N THR A 127 0.50 -11.83 13.91
CA THR A 127 -0.44 -12.13 12.81
C THR A 127 -1.25 -10.90 12.42
N ALA A 128 -1.29 -10.63 11.12
CA ALA A 128 -2.13 -9.59 10.50
C ALA A 128 -2.69 -10.13 9.18
N TYR A 129 -3.97 -10.51 9.17
CA TYR A 129 -4.56 -11.18 8.02
C TYR A 129 -5.04 -10.24 6.91
N ASP A 130 -5.22 -8.95 7.20
CA ASP A 130 -5.87 -8.02 6.26
C ASP A 130 -5.31 -6.60 6.42
N GLU A 131 -4.00 -6.47 6.35
CA GLU A 131 -3.28 -5.21 6.56
C GLU A 131 -2.98 -4.51 5.23
N THR A 132 -3.03 -3.19 5.21
CA THR A 132 -2.41 -2.39 4.16
C THR A 132 -1.07 -1.87 4.66
N VAL A 133 0.00 -2.30 4.03
CA VAL A 133 1.38 -1.90 4.33
C VAL A 133 1.76 -0.70 3.47
N ALA A 134 2.40 0.30 4.08
CA ALA A 134 2.95 1.46 3.38
C ALA A 134 4.41 1.67 3.79
N LEU A 135 5.33 1.68 2.82
CA LEU A 135 6.77 1.77 3.04
C LEU A 135 7.37 2.87 2.18
N SER A 136 8.09 3.81 2.79
CA SER A 136 8.90 4.75 2.03
C SER A 136 10.03 4.00 1.31
N LEU A 137 10.15 4.22 0.01
CA LEU A 137 11.23 3.62 -0.77
C LEU A 137 12.58 4.29 -0.54
N ASN A 138 12.59 5.53 -0.02
CA ASN A 138 13.79 6.34 0.15
C ASN A 138 14.61 6.44 -1.16
N ASN A 139 13.93 6.57 -2.30
CA ASN A 139 14.55 6.59 -3.61
C ASN A 139 15.62 7.69 -3.71
N PRO A 140 16.85 7.34 -4.21
CA PRO A 140 17.93 8.31 -4.37
C PRO A 140 17.60 9.38 -5.42
N GLU A 141 18.25 10.54 -5.31
CA GLU A 141 18.17 11.57 -6.34
C GLU A 141 18.66 11.02 -7.69
N GLY A 142 17.87 11.23 -8.73
CA GLY A 142 18.21 10.84 -10.09
C GLY A 142 18.12 9.34 -10.39
N ALA A 143 17.63 8.53 -9.47
CA ALA A 143 17.34 7.12 -9.72
C ALA A 143 16.31 6.98 -10.85
N LYS A 144 16.52 6.01 -11.74
CA LYS A 144 15.69 5.80 -12.93
C LYS A 144 14.78 4.58 -12.81
N THR A 145 15.25 3.55 -12.12
CA THR A 145 14.50 2.31 -11.99
C THR A 145 14.49 1.81 -10.54
N ALA A 146 13.41 1.16 -10.16
CA ALA A 146 13.29 0.43 -8.89
C ALA A 146 12.80 -1.00 -9.16
N VAL A 147 13.32 -1.97 -8.42
CA VAL A 147 12.82 -3.34 -8.35
C VAL A 147 12.46 -3.62 -6.91
N ILE A 148 11.23 -4.05 -6.67
CA ILE A 148 10.73 -4.46 -5.35
C ILE A 148 10.75 -5.98 -5.28
N THR A 149 11.25 -6.51 -4.15
CA THR A 149 11.31 -7.96 -3.94
C THR A 149 10.68 -8.33 -2.61
N TRP A 150 9.78 -9.30 -2.63
CA TRP A 150 9.28 -10.01 -1.45
C TRP A 150 10.03 -11.33 -1.33
N ASP A 151 10.75 -11.50 -0.24
CA ASP A 151 11.49 -12.72 0.09
C ASP A 151 10.80 -13.40 1.27
N HIS A 152 10.44 -14.67 1.13
CA HIS A 152 9.77 -15.44 2.16
C HIS A 152 10.53 -16.73 2.42
N GLN A 153 10.82 -16.98 3.69
CA GLN A 153 11.51 -18.17 4.15
C GLN A 153 10.71 -18.84 5.28
N GLY A 154 10.45 -20.11 5.13
CA GLY A 154 9.67 -20.88 6.08
C GLY A 154 9.97 -22.37 5.98
N HIS A 155 9.21 -23.15 6.72
CA HIS A 155 9.34 -24.60 6.80
C HIS A 155 8.08 -25.17 7.46
N ASN A 156 7.18 -25.77 6.71
CA ASN A 156 5.89 -26.20 7.24
C ASN A 156 5.34 -25.21 8.28
N ASN A 157 5.33 -23.95 7.92
CA ASN A 157 4.86 -22.86 8.76
C ASN A 157 3.50 -22.40 8.22
N TRP A 158 3.37 -21.13 7.97
CA TRP A 158 2.17 -20.57 7.40
C TRP A 158 2.51 -19.82 6.12
N TRP A 159 1.70 -18.84 5.78
CA TRP A 159 1.78 -18.10 4.54
C TRP A 159 2.14 -16.64 4.74
N TRP A 160 2.56 -16.05 3.66
CA TRP A 160 2.54 -14.63 3.39
C TRP A 160 1.84 -14.40 2.05
N ALA A 161 0.66 -13.75 2.07
CA ALA A 161 -0.07 -13.38 0.86
C ALA A 161 -0.03 -11.88 0.66
N ILE A 162 0.05 -11.45 -0.60
CA ILE A 162 0.10 -10.03 -0.98
C ILE A 162 -0.78 -9.76 -2.19
N ASP A 163 -1.32 -8.53 -2.26
CA ASP A 163 -2.12 -8.03 -3.38
C ASP A 163 -2.09 -6.51 -3.46
N ASN A 164 -2.71 -5.92 -4.48
CA ASN A 164 -2.91 -4.48 -4.64
C ASN A 164 -1.62 -3.65 -4.56
N ILE A 165 -0.55 -4.16 -5.15
CA ILE A 165 0.79 -3.55 -5.09
C ILE A 165 0.81 -2.27 -5.92
N LYS A 166 1.24 -1.16 -5.31
CA LYS A 166 1.34 0.15 -5.92
C LYS A 166 2.61 0.87 -5.48
N VAL A 167 3.34 1.44 -6.43
CA VAL A 167 4.39 2.44 -6.18
C VAL A 167 3.89 3.78 -6.70
N ALA A 168 3.88 4.78 -5.84
CA ALA A 168 3.42 6.13 -6.20
C ALA A 168 4.25 7.19 -5.46
N VAL A 169 4.19 8.41 -5.97
CA VAL A 169 4.68 9.55 -5.20
C VAL A 169 3.83 9.68 -3.95
N GLU A 170 4.47 9.88 -2.81
CA GLU A 170 3.75 10.24 -1.58
C GLU A 170 2.94 11.50 -1.86
N ASP A 171 1.62 11.39 -1.82
CA ASP A 171 0.78 12.56 -1.84
C ASP A 171 1.14 13.38 -0.60
N GLY A 172 1.87 14.49 -0.80
CA GLY A 172 2.13 15.43 0.28
C GLY A 172 0.82 15.79 0.98
N PRO A 173 0.86 16.39 2.18
CA PRO A 173 -0.35 16.80 2.86
C PRO A 173 -1.22 17.57 1.87
N GLU A 174 -2.44 17.11 1.68
CA GLU A 174 -3.37 17.70 0.73
C GLU A 174 -3.41 19.22 0.98
N PRO A 175 -3.18 20.07 -0.04
CA PRO A 175 -3.12 21.50 0.18
C PRO A 175 -4.39 21.97 0.88
N PRO A 176 -4.30 22.94 1.80
CA PRO A 176 -5.47 23.47 2.45
C PRO A 176 -6.45 24.00 1.38
N PRO A 177 -7.75 23.89 1.61
CA PRO A 177 -8.75 24.37 0.66
C PRO A 177 -8.56 25.86 0.43
N THR A 178 -8.66 26.28 -0.81
CA THR A 178 -8.50 27.71 -1.17
C THR A 178 -9.78 28.46 -0.95
N ILE A 179 -9.66 29.74 -0.57
CA ILE A 179 -10.76 30.71 -0.51
C ILE A 179 -10.27 32.05 -1.02
N SER A 180 -11.07 32.70 -1.85
CA SER A 180 -10.84 34.05 -2.31
C SER A 180 -12.12 34.88 -2.24
N ILE A 181 -11.98 36.20 -2.06
CA ILE A 181 -13.11 37.11 -2.02
C ILE A 181 -12.80 38.32 -2.93
N VAL A 182 -13.81 38.68 -3.73
CA VAL A 182 -13.76 39.88 -4.61
C VAL A 182 -14.95 40.75 -4.29
N ASN A 183 -14.69 42.03 -3.95
CA ASN A 183 -15.75 43.02 -3.78
C ASN A 183 -16.27 43.44 -5.16
N ASN A 184 -17.58 43.30 -5.41
CA ASN A 184 -18.19 43.63 -6.69
C ASN A 184 -18.49 45.10 -6.89
N GLY A 185 -18.38 45.94 -5.82
CA GLY A 185 -18.63 47.37 -5.87
C GLY A 185 -20.11 47.78 -5.88
N ASP A 186 -21.03 46.83 -5.83
CA ASP A 186 -22.48 47.01 -5.83
C ASP A 186 -23.14 46.69 -4.49
N GLY A 187 -22.35 46.59 -3.43
CA GLY A 187 -22.81 46.16 -2.10
C GLY A 187 -22.80 44.63 -1.92
N THR A 188 -22.19 43.91 -2.85
CA THR A 188 -21.98 42.44 -2.76
C THR A 188 -20.52 42.06 -2.89
N ALA A 189 -20.17 40.86 -2.48
CA ALA A 189 -18.88 40.24 -2.73
C ALA A 189 -19.07 38.82 -3.29
N THR A 190 -18.16 38.42 -4.17
CA THR A 190 -18.07 37.06 -4.68
C THR A 190 -17.01 36.28 -3.90
N VAL A 191 -17.41 35.17 -3.28
CA VAL A 191 -16.55 34.25 -2.55
C VAL A 191 -16.38 32.97 -3.40
N THR A 192 -15.14 32.71 -3.82
CA THR A 192 -14.79 31.46 -4.51
C THR A 192 -14.03 30.59 -3.52
N PHE A 193 -14.42 29.31 -3.38
CA PHE A 193 -13.87 28.41 -2.39
C PHE A 193 -13.86 26.97 -2.89
N GLU A 194 -12.99 26.15 -2.29
CA GLU A 194 -12.96 24.69 -2.45
C GLU A 194 -13.48 24.02 -1.17
N GLY A 195 -14.22 22.93 -1.31
CA GLY A 195 -14.83 22.21 -0.19
C GLY A 195 -16.08 22.93 0.36
N LYS A 196 -16.20 23.04 1.69
CA LYS A 196 -17.34 23.68 2.37
C LYS A 196 -16.98 25.08 2.81
N LEU A 197 -17.91 26.03 2.62
CA LEU A 197 -17.78 27.38 3.16
C LEU A 197 -18.31 27.41 4.60
N GLN A 198 -17.51 27.95 5.52
CA GLN A 198 -17.94 28.26 6.88
C GLN A 198 -17.82 29.75 7.14
N ALA A 199 -18.72 30.28 7.98
CA ALA A 199 -18.72 31.66 8.39
C ALA A 199 -18.74 31.79 9.92
N ALA A 200 -18.19 32.90 10.41
CA ALA A 200 -18.19 33.27 11.83
C ALA A 200 -18.24 34.77 12.01
N ALA A 201 -18.80 35.25 13.14
CA ALA A 201 -18.78 36.68 13.53
C ALA A 201 -17.42 37.10 14.09
N THR A 202 -16.57 36.18 14.50
CA THR A 202 -15.22 36.46 15.01
C THR A 202 -14.20 35.52 14.36
N VAL A 203 -12.93 35.97 14.30
CA VAL A 203 -11.84 35.18 13.70
C VAL A 203 -11.61 33.84 14.40
N ASN A 204 -11.96 33.74 15.66
CA ASN A 204 -11.82 32.49 16.44
C ASN A 204 -13.08 31.60 16.45
N GLY A 205 -14.13 32.00 15.71
CA GLY A 205 -15.41 31.29 15.67
C GLY A 205 -16.40 31.74 16.75
N PRO A 206 -17.42 30.95 17.07
CA PRO A 206 -17.68 29.62 16.52
C PRO A 206 -17.95 29.66 15.03
N TRP A 207 -17.46 28.66 14.30
CA TRP A 207 -17.65 28.51 12.86
C TRP A 207 -18.88 27.66 12.59
N ALA A 208 -19.69 28.10 11.64
CA ALA A 208 -20.86 27.36 11.18
C ALA A 208 -20.81 27.19 9.66
N ASP A 209 -21.29 26.04 9.17
CA ASP A 209 -21.42 25.78 7.74
C ASP A 209 -22.40 26.80 7.13
N VAL A 210 -22.08 27.33 5.97
CA VAL A 210 -23.01 28.14 5.18
C VAL A 210 -23.86 27.18 4.36
N GLU A 211 -25.05 26.92 4.84
CA GLU A 211 -26.01 25.99 4.26
C GLU A 211 -26.28 26.32 2.79
N GLY A 212 -26.14 25.32 1.91
CA GLY A 212 -26.42 25.46 0.48
C GLY A 212 -25.42 26.32 -0.31
N ALA A 213 -24.28 26.70 0.29
CA ALA A 213 -23.25 27.47 -0.42
C ALA A 213 -22.68 26.68 -1.61
N VAL A 214 -22.65 27.29 -2.78
CA VAL A 214 -22.04 26.76 -4.00
C VAL A 214 -21.02 27.76 -4.53
N SER A 215 -19.81 27.31 -4.77
CA SER A 215 -18.71 28.18 -5.27
C SER A 215 -18.86 28.43 -6.78
N PRO A 216 -18.77 29.68 -7.28
CA PRO A 216 -18.68 30.91 -6.51
C PRO A 216 -20.02 31.34 -5.85
N GLN A 217 -19.96 31.82 -4.62
CA GLN A 217 -21.10 32.32 -3.84
C GLN A 217 -21.10 33.84 -3.81
N ILE A 218 -22.22 34.47 -4.16
CA ILE A 218 -22.41 35.92 -3.98
C ILE A 218 -23.04 36.16 -2.61
N ILE A 219 -22.42 37.02 -1.81
CA ILE A 219 -22.89 37.39 -0.47
C ILE A 219 -23.08 38.91 -0.37
N PRO A 220 -24.07 39.42 0.40
CA PRO A 220 -24.18 40.83 0.68
C PRO A 220 -23.05 41.33 1.60
N VAL A 221 -22.57 42.53 1.39
CA VAL A 221 -21.58 43.19 2.25
C VAL A 221 -22.33 44.23 3.12
N ASP A 222 -23.22 43.72 3.97
CA ASP A 222 -24.08 44.50 4.86
C ASP A 222 -23.69 44.43 6.34
N GLN A 223 -22.72 43.56 6.67
CA GLN A 223 -22.17 43.36 8.02
C GLN A 223 -20.89 44.15 8.18
N ALA A 224 -20.70 44.77 9.37
CA ALA A 224 -19.48 45.51 9.68
C ALA A 224 -18.24 44.62 9.67
N MET A 225 -18.37 43.34 10.02
CA MET A 225 -17.30 42.33 9.97
C MET A 225 -17.89 40.93 9.91
N GLN A 226 -17.37 40.11 9.01
CA GLN A 226 -17.69 38.69 8.90
C GLN A 226 -16.44 37.93 8.44
N PHE A 227 -16.22 36.78 8.98
CA PHE A 227 -15.08 35.92 8.64
C PHE A 227 -15.59 34.68 7.89
N GLY A 228 -14.86 34.27 6.86
CA GLY A 228 -15.10 33.09 6.09
C GLY A 228 -13.87 32.20 6.05
N ARG A 229 -14.08 30.89 6.03
CA ARG A 229 -13.04 29.93 5.73
C ARG A 229 -13.59 28.79 4.86
N ALA A 230 -12.72 28.19 4.08
CA ALA A 230 -12.99 26.94 3.41
C ALA A 230 -12.47 25.78 4.26
N VAL A 231 -13.23 24.69 4.32
CA VAL A 231 -12.85 23.42 4.94
C VAL A 231 -13.19 22.28 4.00
N LYS A 232 -12.47 21.16 4.12
CA LYS A 232 -12.73 19.95 3.33
C LYS A 232 -13.90 19.18 3.87
#